data_55b04c3ff28018ac13d5ebaa9df78a8e
#
_entry.id   55b04c3ff28018ac13d5ebaa9df78a8e
#
_cell.length_a   1.000
_cell.length_b   1.000
_cell.length_c   1.000
_cell.angle_alpha   90.00
_cell.angle_beta   90.00
_cell.angle_gamma   90.00
#
_symmetry.space_group_name_H-M   'P 1'
#
loop_
_entity.id
_entity.type
_entity.pdbx_description
1 polymer ?
#
loop_
_entity_poly.entity_id
_entity_poly.type
_entity_poly.pdbx_seq_one_letter_code
_entity_poly.pdbx_strand_id
1 'polypeptide(L)'
;RRKKEEPCTDIPHDRFLMVSVGSLIPRKGFGRLLDCCARLKAEGFAFRLLILGKGELETALHEAIRTNHLEDTVQLLGFRTNPYPYIAAADLYVCPSYVEGFSTVVSEAVVLGVPILTTDSSGMKEILGESEYGLVTENSDEALYTGLHRMLAEPETYQHYQQKVKERASFFSLSR
;
A
#
# COMPACT_ATOMS: atom_id res chain seq x y z
N ARG A 1 -0.66 -8.03 -30.13
CA ARG A 1 -2.06 -8.05 -29.62
C ARG A 1 -2.09 -7.25 -28.34
N ARG A 2 -2.79 -6.09 -28.33
CA ARG A 2 -3.15 -5.42 -27.09
C ARG A 2 -4.00 -6.41 -26.29
N LYS A 3 -3.51 -6.85 -25.13
CA LYS A 3 -4.38 -7.58 -24.19
C LYS A 3 -5.52 -6.64 -23.85
N LYS A 4 -6.75 -7.12 -24.02
CA LYS A 4 -7.93 -6.39 -23.55
C LYS A 4 -7.68 -6.08 -22.08
N GLU A 5 -7.67 -4.79 -21.73
CA GLU A 5 -7.66 -4.38 -20.34
C GLU A 5 -8.90 -4.99 -19.68
N GLU A 6 -8.68 -5.83 -18.67
CA GLU A 6 -9.78 -6.31 -17.87
C GLU A 6 -10.45 -5.10 -17.20
N PRO A 7 -11.77 -4.96 -17.29
CA PRO A 7 -12.45 -3.85 -16.65
C PRO A 7 -12.24 -3.93 -15.15
N CYS A 8 -11.81 -2.82 -14.53
CA CYS A 8 -11.59 -2.70 -13.10
C CYS A 8 -12.92 -2.59 -12.35
N THR A 9 -13.80 -3.57 -12.53
CA THR A 9 -15.14 -3.59 -11.93
C THR A 9 -15.13 -4.09 -10.47
N ASP A 10 -13.99 -4.64 -10.03
CA ASP A 10 -13.82 -5.23 -8.70
C ASP A 10 -13.13 -4.31 -7.68
N ILE A 11 -13.01 -3.01 -8.00
CA ILE A 11 -12.40 -2.02 -7.10
C ILE A 11 -13.50 -1.35 -6.27
N PRO A 12 -13.56 -1.61 -4.95
CA PRO A 12 -14.54 -0.98 -4.09
C PRO A 12 -14.15 0.47 -3.77
N HIS A 13 -15.14 1.38 -3.76
CA HIS A 13 -14.95 2.79 -3.43
C HIS A 13 -15.81 3.26 -2.24
N ASP A 14 -16.28 2.34 -1.42
CA ASP A 14 -17.18 2.61 -0.30
C ASP A 14 -16.46 3.03 0.99
N ARG A 15 -15.15 2.85 1.06
CA ARG A 15 -14.30 3.16 2.22
C ARG A 15 -12.95 3.66 1.76
N PHE A 16 -12.17 4.18 2.71
CA PHE A 16 -10.75 4.48 2.47
C PHE A 16 -10.05 3.23 1.92
N LEU A 17 -9.46 3.35 0.73
CA LEU A 17 -8.88 2.24 0.00
C LEU A 17 -7.37 2.25 0.07
N MET A 18 -6.80 1.17 0.62
CA MET A 18 -5.36 0.91 0.59
C MET A 18 -5.06 -0.20 -0.40
N VAL A 19 -3.95 -0.08 -1.11
CA VAL A 19 -3.47 -1.07 -2.07
C VAL A 19 -2.01 -1.37 -1.78
N SER A 20 -1.63 -2.65 -1.88
CA SER A 20 -0.25 -3.10 -1.80
C SER A 20 0.00 -4.17 -2.86
N VAL A 21 1.14 -4.10 -3.53
CA VAL A 21 1.49 -4.99 -4.64
C VAL A 21 2.84 -5.64 -4.36
N GLY A 22 2.92 -6.95 -4.47
CA GLY A 22 4.17 -7.68 -4.34
C GLY A 22 3.98 -9.18 -4.23
N SER A 23 5.07 -9.91 -4.39
CA SER A 23 5.06 -11.36 -4.17
C SER A 23 4.70 -11.69 -2.73
N LEU A 24 3.90 -12.75 -2.52
CA LEU A 24 3.46 -13.17 -1.19
C LEU A 24 4.55 -14.04 -0.54
N ILE A 25 5.64 -13.38 -0.15
CA ILE A 25 6.82 -13.97 0.47
C ILE A 25 7.18 -13.22 1.76
N PRO A 26 7.94 -13.84 2.69
CA PRO A 26 8.17 -13.26 4.03
C PRO A 26 8.72 -11.85 4.03
N ARG A 27 9.70 -11.54 3.17
CA ARG A 27 10.35 -10.22 3.15
C ARG A 27 9.42 -9.05 2.78
N LYS A 28 8.26 -9.32 2.17
CA LYS A 28 7.28 -8.29 1.78
C LYS A 28 6.41 -7.79 2.93
N GLY A 29 6.39 -8.49 4.05
CA GLY A 29 5.77 -7.99 5.28
C GLY A 29 4.25 -7.97 5.30
N PHE A 30 3.56 -8.71 4.44
CA PHE A 30 2.09 -8.70 4.42
C PHE A 30 1.47 -9.25 5.72
N GLY A 31 2.14 -10.18 6.40
CA GLY A 31 1.66 -10.70 7.67
C GLY A 31 1.52 -9.60 8.73
N ARG A 32 2.55 -8.77 8.91
CA ARG A 32 2.47 -7.65 9.87
C ARG A 32 1.48 -6.57 9.42
N LEU A 33 1.29 -6.41 8.11
CA LEU A 33 0.26 -5.50 7.60
C LEU A 33 -1.14 -5.98 8.00
N LEU A 34 -1.41 -7.28 7.91
CA LEU A 34 -2.69 -7.85 8.36
C LEU A 34 -2.89 -7.68 9.86
N ASP A 35 -1.84 -7.82 10.67
CA ASP A 35 -1.91 -7.55 12.11
C ASP A 35 -2.28 -6.10 12.40
N CYS A 36 -1.71 -5.16 11.66
CA CYS A 36 -2.09 -3.74 11.74
C CYS A 36 -3.56 -3.54 11.37
N CYS A 37 -4.02 -4.18 10.31
CA CYS A 37 -5.41 -4.08 9.86
C CYS A 37 -6.39 -4.61 10.91
N ALA A 38 -6.06 -5.72 11.56
CA ALA A 38 -6.89 -6.28 12.63
C ALA A 38 -7.01 -5.29 13.79
N ARG A 39 -5.92 -4.68 14.18
CA ARG A 39 -5.89 -3.67 15.25
C ARG A 39 -6.69 -2.43 14.88
N LEU A 40 -6.51 -1.89 13.68
CA LEU A 40 -7.24 -0.72 13.20
C LEU A 40 -8.74 -0.98 13.09
N LYS A 41 -9.13 -2.14 12.61
CA LYS A 41 -10.55 -2.54 12.55
C LYS A 41 -11.17 -2.62 13.94
N ALA A 42 -10.46 -3.21 14.91
CA ALA A 42 -10.91 -3.29 16.30
C ALA A 42 -11.07 -1.91 16.93
N GLU A 43 -10.30 -0.92 16.50
CA GLU A 43 -10.39 0.47 16.95
C GLU A 43 -11.50 1.26 16.24
N GLY A 44 -12.23 0.64 15.31
CA GLY A 44 -13.40 1.23 14.66
C GLY A 44 -13.13 1.94 13.34
N PHE A 45 -11.91 1.84 12.77
CA PHE A 45 -11.61 2.44 11.47
C PHE A 45 -12.27 1.66 10.34
N ALA A 46 -12.89 2.37 9.42
CA ALA A 46 -13.48 1.81 8.21
C ALA A 46 -12.52 1.99 7.03
N PHE A 47 -12.04 0.90 6.47
CA PHE A 47 -11.11 0.89 5.34
C PHE A 47 -11.19 -0.43 4.59
N ARG A 48 -10.59 -0.45 3.40
CA ARG A 48 -10.34 -1.67 2.64
C ARG A 48 -8.87 -1.76 2.27
N LEU A 49 -8.37 -2.98 2.17
CA LEU A 49 -7.03 -3.28 1.68
C LEU A 49 -7.12 -4.32 0.58
N LEU A 50 -6.55 -3.98 -0.58
CA LEU A 50 -6.36 -4.92 -1.68
C LEU A 50 -4.88 -5.28 -1.77
N ILE A 51 -4.55 -6.56 -1.73
CA ILE A 51 -3.20 -7.07 -1.92
C ILE A 51 -3.15 -7.80 -3.26
N LEU A 52 -2.28 -7.34 -4.14
CA LEU A 52 -2.07 -7.91 -5.47
C LEU A 52 -0.74 -8.64 -5.51
N GLY A 53 -0.78 -9.91 -5.86
CA GLY A 53 0.41 -10.75 -5.97
C GLY A 53 0.11 -12.19 -5.68
N LYS A 54 1.13 -13.04 -5.91
CA LYS A 54 1.09 -14.48 -5.62
C LYS A 54 2.37 -14.91 -4.93
N GLY A 55 2.34 -16.04 -4.27
CA GLY A 55 3.51 -16.59 -3.62
C GLY A 55 3.16 -17.66 -2.59
N GLU A 56 4.20 -18.19 -1.98
CA GLU A 56 4.09 -19.30 -1.01
C GLU A 56 3.25 -19.00 0.23
N LEU A 57 3.11 -17.72 0.59
CA LEU A 57 2.34 -17.32 1.78
C LEU A 57 0.84 -17.15 1.53
N GLU A 58 0.34 -17.41 0.33
CA GLU A 58 -1.07 -17.19 0.00
C GLU A 58 -2.02 -17.89 0.99
N THR A 59 -1.79 -19.16 1.25
CA THR A 59 -2.62 -19.94 2.20
C THR A 59 -2.53 -19.36 3.61
N ALA A 60 -1.33 -19.04 4.08
CA ALA A 60 -1.13 -18.49 5.41
C ALA A 60 -1.80 -17.11 5.57
N LEU A 61 -1.77 -16.28 4.53
CA LEU A 61 -2.43 -14.97 4.54
C LEU A 61 -3.95 -15.10 4.52
N HIS A 62 -4.51 -16.01 3.72
CA HIS A 62 -5.95 -16.30 3.76
C HIS A 62 -6.38 -16.78 5.16
N GLU A 63 -5.58 -17.60 5.78
CA GLU A 63 -5.84 -18.07 7.14
C GLU A 63 -5.81 -16.92 8.16
N ALA A 64 -4.83 -16.01 8.05
CA ALA A 64 -4.74 -14.84 8.91
C ALA A 64 -5.93 -13.89 8.72
N ILE A 65 -6.39 -13.69 7.49
CA ILE A 65 -7.59 -12.90 7.20
C ILE A 65 -8.81 -13.51 7.90
N ARG A 66 -8.98 -14.83 7.80
CA ARG A 66 -10.10 -15.54 8.41
C ARG A 66 -10.02 -15.47 9.94
N THR A 67 -8.88 -15.79 10.52
CA THR A 67 -8.66 -15.80 11.97
C THR A 67 -8.90 -14.44 12.62
N ASN A 68 -8.55 -13.37 11.93
CA ASN A 68 -8.71 -11.99 12.41
C ASN A 68 -10.03 -11.35 11.96
N HIS A 69 -10.93 -12.11 11.37
CA HIS A 69 -12.24 -11.62 10.88
C HIS A 69 -12.12 -10.43 9.92
N LEU A 70 -11.17 -10.50 8.99
CA LEU A 70 -10.86 -9.45 8.03
C LEU A 70 -11.46 -9.67 6.64
N GLU A 71 -12.35 -10.67 6.46
CA GLU A 71 -12.88 -11.05 5.15
C GLU A 71 -13.64 -9.91 4.44
N ASP A 72 -14.25 -9.02 5.22
CA ASP A 72 -14.97 -7.84 4.71
C ASP A 72 -14.06 -6.62 4.49
N THR A 73 -12.80 -6.70 4.88
CA THR A 73 -11.86 -5.59 4.92
C THR A 73 -10.67 -5.80 4.00
N VAL A 74 -10.13 -7.01 3.95
CA VAL A 74 -8.92 -7.35 3.19
C VAL A 74 -9.23 -8.38 2.12
N GLN A 75 -8.77 -8.13 0.90
CA GLN A 75 -8.89 -9.08 -0.21
C GLN A 75 -7.52 -9.35 -0.83
N LEU A 76 -7.21 -10.63 -1.03
CA LEU A 76 -6.08 -11.08 -1.84
C LEU A 76 -6.59 -11.28 -3.26
N LEU A 77 -6.18 -10.42 -4.19
CA LEU A 77 -6.68 -10.44 -5.57
C LEU A 77 -5.88 -11.34 -6.50
N GLY A 78 -4.78 -11.92 -6.00
CA GLY A 78 -3.88 -12.69 -6.84
C GLY A 78 -2.99 -11.82 -7.72
N PHE A 79 -2.26 -12.45 -8.63
CA PHE A 79 -1.40 -11.74 -9.57
C PHE A 79 -2.23 -11.02 -10.63
N ARG A 80 -1.87 -9.75 -10.87
CA ARG A 80 -2.46 -8.94 -11.95
C ARG A 80 -1.35 -8.47 -12.87
N THR A 81 -1.52 -8.66 -14.17
CA THR A 81 -0.55 -8.22 -15.18
C THR A 81 -0.48 -6.70 -15.27
N ASN A 82 -1.60 -6.02 -14.96
CA ASN A 82 -1.66 -4.57 -14.93
C ASN A 82 -2.19 -4.11 -13.57
N PRO A 83 -1.31 -3.82 -12.60
CA PRO A 83 -1.74 -3.35 -11.28
C PRO A 83 -2.10 -1.86 -11.25
N TYR A 84 -1.78 -1.10 -12.28
CA TYR A 84 -1.92 0.36 -12.27
C TYR A 84 -3.32 0.89 -11.98
N PRO A 85 -4.41 0.31 -12.53
CA PRO A 85 -5.75 0.78 -12.20
C PRO A 85 -6.08 0.66 -10.71
N TYR A 86 -5.59 -0.39 -10.06
CA TYR A 86 -5.77 -0.58 -8.61
C TYR A 86 -4.99 0.44 -7.81
N ILE A 87 -3.74 0.67 -8.18
CA ILE A 87 -2.88 1.67 -7.52
C ILE A 87 -3.47 3.07 -7.71
N ALA A 88 -3.87 3.41 -8.94
CA ALA A 88 -4.44 4.73 -9.25
C ALA A 88 -5.74 5.01 -8.49
N ALA A 89 -6.52 3.98 -8.21
CA ALA A 89 -7.79 4.10 -7.45
C ALA A 89 -7.58 4.19 -5.94
N ALA A 90 -6.38 3.87 -5.45
CA ALA A 90 -6.10 3.82 -4.01
C ALA A 90 -6.05 5.23 -3.40
N ASP A 91 -6.52 5.34 -2.17
CA ASP A 91 -6.29 6.51 -1.33
C ASP A 91 -4.89 6.47 -0.72
N LEU A 92 -4.34 5.27 -0.52
CA LEU A 92 -3.01 5.08 0.06
C LEU A 92 -2.37 3.82 -0.52
N TYR A 93 -1.14 3.93 -1.00
CA TYR A 93 -0.31 2.79 -1.34
C TYR A 93 0.57 2.42 -0.13
N VAL A 94 0.56 1.15 0.27
CA VAL A 94 1.31 0.68 1.44
C VAL A 94 2.39 -0.30 1.01
N CYS A 95 3.62 -0.06 1.46
CA CYS A 95 4.75 -0.97 1.28
C CYS A 95 5.27 -1.40 2.65
N PRO A 96 4.85 -2.58 3.17
CA PRO A 96 5.19 -3.02 4.52
C PRO A 96 6.46 -3.87 4.58
N SER A 97 7.33 -3.80 3.59
CA SER A 97 8.46 -4.70 3.41
C SER A 97 9.48 -4.63 4.56
N TYR A 98 10.01 -5.80 4.93
CA TYR A 98 11.20 -5.88 5.80
C TYR A 98 12.46 -5.52 5.04
N VAL A 99 12.57 -6.02 3.82
CA VAL A 99 13.68 -5.78 2.91
C VAL A 99 13.11 -5.49 1.52
N GLU A 100 13.59 -4.41 0.92
CA GLU A 100 13.21 -4.02 -0.42
C GLU A 100 14.44 -3.49 -1.15
N GLY A 101 14.57 -3.83 -2.42
CA GLY A 101 15.51 -3.13 -3.30
C GLY A 101 14.91 -1.80 -3.76
N PHE A 102 15.37 -1.28 -4.90
CA PHE A 102 14.70 -0.14 -5.52
C PHE A 102 13.28 -0.56 -5.92
N SER A 103 12.27 0.11 -5.38
CA SER A 103 10.88 -0.27 -5.65
C SER A 103 10.33 0.48 -6.86
N THR A 104 10.18 -0.25 -7.96
CA THR A 104 9.52 0.28 -9.17
C THR A 104 8.04 0.58 -8.90
N VAL A 105 7.38 -0.24 -8.08
CA VAL A 105 5.96 -0.05 -7.77
C VAL A 105 5.73 1.23 -6.96
N VAL A 106 6.58 1.52 -5.97
CA VAL A 106 6.49 2.77 -5.20
C VAL A 106 6.73 3.97 -6.11
N SER A 107 7.71 3.91 -7.00
CA SER A 107 7.94 4.97 -7.99
C SER A 107 6.73 5.19 -8.89
N GLU A 108 6.10 4.12 -9.33
CA GLU A 108 4.88 4.18 -10.16
C GLU A 108 3.71 4.79 -9.41
N ALA A 109 3.55 4.46 -8.12
CA ALA A 109 2.51 5.06 -7.28
C ALA A 109 2.73 6.57 -7.12
N VAL A 110 3.99 7.01 -6.98
CA VAL A 110 4.34 8.45 -6.98
C VAL A 110 3.90 9.11 -8.28
N VAL A 111 4.25 8.54 -9.41
CA VAL A 111 3.87 9.06 -10.74
C VAL A 111 2.36 9.18 -10.89
N LEU A 112 1.61 8.23 -10.34
CA LEU A 112 0.15 8.23 -10.34
C LEU A 112 -0.45 9.20 -9.32
N GLY A 113 0.37 9.87 -8.50
CA GLY A 113 -0.09 10.85 -7.51
C GLY A 113 -0.77 10.24 -6.29
N VAL A 114 -0.49 8.99 -5.97
CA VAL A 114 -1.08 8.27 -4.84
C VAL A 114 -0.21 8.47 -3.60
N PRO A 115 -0.77 8.90 -2.46
CA PRO A 115 -0.03 8.98 -1.21
C PRO A 115 0.57 7.63 -0.82
N ILE A 116 1.77 7.65 -0.24
CA ILE A 116 2.53 6.45 0.07
C ILE A 116 2.86 6.38 1.55
N LEU A 117 2.71 5.18 2.11
CA LEU A 117 3.27 4.80 3.40
C LEU A 117 4.16 3.58 3.18
N THR A 118 5.40 3.69 3.61
CA THR A 118 6.37 2.60 3.53
C THR A 118 7.20 2.49 4.79
N THR A 119 7.60 1.28 5.12
CA THR A 119 8.66 1.05 6.09
C THR A 119 10.01 1.50 5.51
N ASP A 120 10.95 1.90 6.39
CA ASP A 120 12.31 2.28 5.98
C ASP A 120 13.06 1.02 5.54
N SER A 121 12.97 0.74 4.27
CA SER A 121 13.70 -0.31 3.58
C SER A 121 14.56 0.33 2.48
N SER A 122 15.58 -0.39 2.04
CA SER A 122 16.58 0.13 1.10
C SER A 122 15.95 0.76 -0.15
N GLY A 123 16.39 1.94 -0.53
CA GLY A 123 15.95 2.66 -1.73
C GLY A 123 14.74 3.56 -1.53
N MET A 124 14.00 3.46 -0.43
CA MET A 124 12.78 4.26 -0.24
C MET A 124 13.07 5.74 -0.05
N LYS A 125 14.16 6.06 0.65
CA LYS A 125 14.57 7.47 0.86
C LYS A 125 15.00 8.16 -0.43
N GLU A 126 15.52 7.43 -1.40
CA GLU A 126 15.84 7.97 -2.72
C GLU A 126 14.60 8.43 -3.47
N ILE A 127 13.49 7.72 -3.30
CA ILE A 127 12.21 8.03 -3.95
C ILE A 127 11.46 9.11 -3.17
N LEU A 128 11.39 8.98 -1.86
CA LEU A 128 10.48 9.75 -1.00
C LEU A 128 11.17 10.79 -0.12
N GLY A 129 12.50 10.89 -0.17
CA GLY A 129 13.25 11.70 0.77
C GLY A 129 13.15 11.15 2.19
N GLU A 130 13.48 11.95 3.19
CA GLU A 130 13.31 11.56 4.59
C GLU A 130 11.89 11.86 5.06
N SER A 131 10.93 11.07 4.60
CA SER A 131 9.49 11.29 4.83
C SER A 131 8.95 12.62 4.26
N GLU A 132 9.60 13.19 3.26
CA GLU A 132 9.12 14.44 2.66
C GLU A 132 7.97 14.20 1.70
N TYR A 133 8.12 13.21 0.81
CA TYR A 133 7.16 12.97 -0.29
C TYR A 133 6.26 11.78 -0.06
N GLY A 134 6.45 11.05 1.02
CA GLY A 134 5.65 9.95 1.49
C GLY A 134 6.02 9.66 2.93
N LEU A 135 5.16 8.99 3.68
CA LEU A 135 5.44 8.65 5.07
C LEU A 135 6.34 7.43 5.12
N VAL A 136 7.59 7.63 5.51
CA VAL A 136 8.58 6.56 5.73
C VAL A 136 8.68 6.30 7.23
N THR A 137 8.25 5.13 7.67
CA THR A 137 8.28 4.75 9.09
C THR A 137 9.55 3.95 9.40
N GLU A 138 9.90 3.86 10.67
CA GLU A 138 10.85 2.85 11.11
C GLU A 138 10.37 1.45 10.68
N ASN A 139 11.32 0.55 10.43
CA ASN A 139 11.00 -0.80 9.97
C ASN A 139 10.69 -1.70 11.16
N SER A 140 9.56 -1.44 11.78
CA SER A 140 9.01 -2.23 12.88
C SER A 140 7.50 -2.35 12.74
N ASP A 141 6.93 -3.35 13.37
CA ASP A 141 5.48 -3.59 13.35
C ASP A 141 4.73 -2.41 13.98
N GLU A 142 5.22 -1.92 15.11
CA GLU A 142 4.59 -0.81 15.83
C GLU A 142 4.67 0.51 15.05
N ALA A 143 5.80 0.79 14.39
CA ALA A 143 5.96 2.00 13.58
C ALA A 143 5.06 1.95 12.34
N LEU A 144 4.91 0.77 11.71
CA LEU A 144 3.98 0.59 10.61
C LEU A 144 2.53 0.86 11.06
N TYR A 145 2.14 0.30 12.20
CA TYR A 145 0.82 0.56 12.78
C TYR A 145 0.60 2.04 13.04
N THR A 146 1.55 2.70 13.68
CA THR A 146 1.46 4.13 14.00
C THR A 146 1.31 4.98 12.72
N GLY A 147 2.07 4.65 11.68
CA GLY A 147 1.96 5.33 10.39
C GLY A 147 0.59 5.16 9.74
N LEU A 148 0.06 3.94 9.72
CA LEU A 148 -1.28 3.67 9.21
C LEU A 148 -2.36 4.40 10.01
N HIS A 149 -2.24 4.37 11.34
CA HIS A 149 -3.16 5.08 12.23
C HIS A 149 -3.17 6.59 11.93
N ARG A 150 -2.00 7.18 11.76
CA ARG A 150 -1.89 8.61 11.41
C ARG A 150 -2.57 8.93 10.09
N MET A 151 -2.38 8.11 9.06
CA MET A 151 -2.99 8.32 7.75
C MET A 151 -4.52 8.20 7.79
N LEU A 152 -5.05 7.33 8.65
CA LEU A 152 -6.50 7.13 8.79
C LEU A 152 -7.15 8.14 9.74
N ALA A 153 -6.46 8.52 10.83
CA ALA A 153 -7.02 9.30 11.91
C ALA A 153 -6.75 10.80 11.80
N GLU A 154 -5.70 11.21 11.08
CA GLU A 154 -5.26 12.60 11.00
C GLU A 154 -5.46 13.15 9.58
N PRO A 155 -6.60 13.79 9.29
CA PRO A 155 -6.85 14.34 7.95
C PRO A 155 -5.76 15.30 7.46
N GLU A 156 -5.17 16.07 8.36
CA GLU A 156 -4.10 17.02 8.02
C GLU A 156 -2.82 16.31 7.55
N THR A 157 -2.46 15.21 8.21
CA THR A 157 -1.31 14.38 7.81
C THR A 157 -1.56 13.77 6.44
N TYR A 158 -2.72 13.20 6.22
CA TYR A 158 -3.09 12.62 4.93
C TYR A 158 -3.07 13.65 3.80
N GLN A 159 -3.68 14.80 4.01
CA GLN A 159 -3.72 15.91 3.03
C GLN A 159 -2.31 16.44 2.73
N HIS A 160 -1.46 16.52 3.74
CA HIS A 160 -0.07 16.89 3.56
C HIS A 160 0.63 15.97 2.55
N TYR A 161 0.48 14.65 2.71
CA TYR A 161 1.09 13.69 1.79
C TYR A 161 0.40 13.60 0.43
N GLN A 162 -0.88 13.88 0.34
CA GLN A 162 -1.54 14.07 -0.96
C GLN A 162 -0.88 15.18 -1.77
N GLN A 163 -0.56 16.30 -1.13
CA GLN A 163 0.11 17.43 -1.78
C GLN A 163 1.56 17.10 -2.13
N LYS A 164 2.28 16.48 -1.19
CA LYS A 164 3.70 16.17 -1.35
C LYS A 164 3.97 15.14 -2.45
N VAL A 165 3.13 14.14 -2.58
CA VAL A 165 3.31 13.15 -3.66
C VAL A 165 3.11 13.78 -5.03
N LYS A 166 2.21 14.75 -5.16
CA LYS A 166 2.02 15.49 -6.42
C LYS A 166 3.24 16.32 -6.79
N GLU A 167 3.88 16.96 -5.82
CA GLU A 167 5.13 17.68 -6.02
C GLU A 167 6.23 16.73 -6.52
N ARG A 168 6.36 15.57 -5.91
CA ARG A 168 7.34 14.55 -6.33
C ARG A 168 7.04 14.01 -7.72
N ALA A 169 5.78 13.77 -8.03
CA ALA A 169 5.34 13.30 -9.35
C ALA A 169 5.79 14.26 -10.48
N SER A 170 5.75 15.56 -10.24
CA SER A 170 6.17 16.53 -11.23
C SER A 170 7.67 16.44 -11.58
N PHE A 171 8.52 16.04 -10.63
CA PHE A 171 9.94 15.78 -10.91
C PHE A 171 10.13 14.61 -11.88
N PHE A 172 9.37 13.53 -11.72
CA PHE A 172 9.47 12.39 -12.62
C PHE A 172 8.93 12.69 -14.03
N SER A 173 7.92 13.53 -14.16
CA SER A 173 7.36 13.90 -15.45
C SER A 173 8.25 14.87 -16.23
N LEU A 174 9.06 15.70 -15.55
CA LEU A 174 10.00 16.64 -16.19
C LEU A 174 11.29 15.99 -16.68
N SER A 175 11.62 14.79 -16.20
CA SER A 175 12.84 14.07 -16.57
C SER A 175 12.66 13.13 -17.76
N ARG A 176 11.53 13.16 -18.43
CA ARG A 176 11.23 12.37 -19.64
C ARG A 176 11.41 13.19 -20.90
#